data_774539c9caea7355623e43c77c5aab5a
#
_entry.id   774539c9caea7355623e43c77c5aab5a
#
_cell.length_a   1.000
_cell.length_b   1.000
_cell.length_c   1.000
_cell.angle_alpha   90.00
_cell.angle_beta   90.00
_cell.angle_gamma   90.00
#
_symmetry.space_group_name_H-M   'P 1'
#
loop_
_entity.id
_entity.type
_entity.pdbx_description
1 polymer ?
#
loop_
_entity_poly.entity_id
_entity_poly.type
_entity_poly.pdbx_seq_one_letter_code
_entity_poly.pdbx_strand_id
1 'polypeptide(L)'
;MKKTFALFIIGLCIFCSCSNSGNKTVSSMIDVDSLMSPKYATGYEVRDSAGVRLVDIDGGYHFALVADDGVDVPDFYTKVKVPIKNTICMTSLQLSNFTILNAHDIVKGLTGTKNLFNKDIIQRVKDGRIVKIGMEGNFDNEMVLAANPDVIFISPSKRGGYDAIKETGITLVPHLGYQELNPLGQAEWIKFVGMFIGKEKEANEVFAGIESRYNDLKSKVQSSDYKVLPTVFSGEMHYGNWHAVGGKNYLAQIFRDAGANYVINDDETAGEDLEFEKMYSLAANADYWRILNSYPDEFSYEALKASEPRNELFKAFKEKKVIYCNMKQTPYYEISPVEPDLLLKDFVAIFHPELVEDDYRPTFYYLLK
;
A
#
# COMPACT_ATOMS: atom_id res chain seq x y z
N MET A 1 -40.62 65.93 22.34
CA MET A 1 -42.05 65.69 22.40
C MET A 1 -42.28 64.17 22.54
N LYS A 2 -42.78 63.83 23.72
CA LYS A 2 -43.86 62.89 24.03
C LYS A 2 -43.66 61.46 23.53
N LYS A 3 -43.34 60.48 24.45
CA LYS A 3 -44.26 59.59 25.19
C LYS A 3 -44.73 58.44 24.26
N THR A 4 -44.73 57.10 24.59
CA THR A 4 -45.23 56.46 25.81
C THR A 4 -44.74 54.97 25.80
N PHE A 5 -44.32 54.50 26.87
CA PHE A 5 -44.51 53.30 27.67
C PHE A 5 -45.65 52.37 27.29
N ALA A 6 -45.42 51.08 27.20
CA ALA A 6 -46.31 50.02 27.65
C ALA A 6 -45.54 48.78 28.04
N LEU A 7 -45.58 48.49 29.31
CA LEU A 7 -45.17 47.31 30.06
C LEU A 7 -46.31 46.29 29.98
N PHE A 8 -46.04 45.00 29.79
CA PHE A 8 -46.95 43.95 30.21
C PHE A 8 -46.16 42.76 30.78
N ILE A 9 -46.57 42.43 31.95
CA ILE A 9 -46.00 41.47 32.91
C ILE A 9 -46.91 40.22 32.90
N ILE A 10 -46.26 39.08 33.24
CA ILE A 10 -46.77 37.88 33.93
C ILE A 10 -47.20 36.68 33.06
N GLY A 11 -46.54 35.56 33.38
CA GLY A 11 -47.04 34.22 33.12
C GLY A 11 -46.04 33.16 33.54
N LEU A 12 -45.75 33.09 34.87
CA LEU A 12 -44.99 32.00 35.53
C LEU A 12 -45.84 30.76 35.57
N CYS A 13 -45.45 29.66 34.89
CA CYS A 13 -45.93 28.32 35.18
C CYS A 13 -44.76 27.38 35.38
N ILE A 14 -44.51 27.10 36.64
CA ILE A 14 -43.64 26.02 37.14
C ILE A 14 -44.40 24.72 36.95
N PHE A 15 -43.85 23.80 36.13
CA PHE A 15 -44.15 22.39 36.29
C PHE A 15 -42.84 21.64 36.55
N CYS A 16 -42.68 21.30 37.80
CA CYS A 16 -41.74 20.30 38.29
C CYS A 16 -42.26 18.92 37.82
N SER A 17 -41.49 18.17 37.09
CA SER A 17 -41.62 16.71 37.03
C SER A 17 -40.23 16.09 37.07
N CYS A 18 -40.01 15.40 38.17
CA CYS A 18 -38.83 14.56 38.38
C CYS A 18 -38.89 13.31 37.53
N SER A 19 -37.72 12.87 37.21
CA SER A 19 -37.18 11.50 37.21
C SER A 19 -36.64 11.04 35.87
N ASN A 20 -35.43 10.86 35.74
CA ASN A 20 -34.74 9.60 35.80
C ASN A 20 -33.29 9.80 35.27
N SER A 21 -32.34 9.66 36.16
CA SER A 21 -30.93 9.63 35.88
C SER A 21 -30.60 8.37 35.07
N GLY A 22 -30.54 8.52 33.75
CA GLY A 22 -29.83 7.61 32.86
C GLY A 22 -28.59 8.31 32.41
N ASN A 23 -27.44 7.93 32.96
CA ASN A 23 -26.12 8.26 32.42
C ASN A 23 -26.03 7.72 31.01
N LYS A 24 -26.47 8.49 30.03
CA LYS A 24 -26.02 8.30 28.66
C LYS A 24 -24.63 8.90 28.56
N THR A 25 -23.64 8.03 28.73
CA THR A 25 -22.31 8.27 28.13
C THR A 25 -22.55 8.69 26.69
N VAL A 26 -22.33 9.95 26.40
CA VAL A 26 -22.19 10.45 25.07
C VAL A 26 -20.85 9.86 24.58
N SER A 27 -20.91 8.61 24.10
CA SER A 27 -19.92 8.10 23.18
C SER A 27 -19.95 9.10 22.01
N SER A 28 -18.90 9.90 21.87
CA SER A 28 -18.69 10.69 20.68
C SER A 28 -18.87 9.72 19.51
N MET A 29 -19.96 9.88 18.74
CA MET A 29 -20.07 9.26 17.44
C MET A 29 -18.90 9.83 16.63
N ILE A 30 -17.80 9.10 16.61
CA ILE A 30 -16.74 9.33 15.64
C ILE A 30 -17.44 9.13 14.31
N ASP A 31 -17.43 10.16 13.49
CA ASP A 31 -17.95 10.11 12.13
C ASP A 31 -17.13 9.06 11.35
N VAL A 32 -17.67 7.84 11.30
CA VAL A 32 -17.00 6.68 10.69
C VAL A 32 -16.81 6.93 9.19
N ASP A 33 -17.66 7.74 8.58
CA ASP A 33 -17.59 8.19 7.19
C ASP A 33 -16.25 8.88 6.87
N SER A 34 -15.85 9.85 7.69
CA SER A 34 -14.63 10.60 7.45
C SER A 34 -13.36 9.77 7.63
N LEU A 35 -13.41 8.72 8.48
CA LEU A 35 -12.25 7.87 8.78
C LEU A 35 -11.88 6.91 7.64
N MET A 36 -12.89 6.42 6.91
CA MET A 36 -12.67 5.42 5.84
C MET A 36 -12.49 6.04 4.47
N SER A 37 -12.90 7.30 4.29
CA SER A 37 -12.63 8.04 3.05
C SER A 37 -11.12 8.18 2.82
N PRO A 38 -10.61 7.82 1.64
CA PRO A 38 -9.18 7.92 1.36
C PRO A 38 -8.74 9.39 1.32
N LYS A 39 -7.55 9.65 1.85
CA LYS A 39 -6.87 10.96 1.82
C LYS A 39 -5.81 11.03 0.74
N TYR A 40 -5.15 9.92 0.46
CA TYR A 40 -4.04 9.79 -0.46
C TYR A 40 -4.30 8.79 -1.58
N ALA A 41 -5.04 7.72 -1.27
CA ALA A 41 -5.40 6.72 -2.28
C ALA A 41 -6.40 7.34 -3.27
N THR A 42 -6.23 7.01 -4.54
CA THR A 42 -7.04 7.53 -5.65
C THR A 42 -7.88 6.46 -6.33
N GLY A 43 -7.57 5.19 -6.10
CA GLY A 43 -8.20 4.07 -6.80
C GLY A 43 -9.55 3.62 -6.22
N TYR A 44 -10.04 4.24 -5.13
CA TYR A 44 -11.38 3.94 -4.59
C TYR A 44 -11.99 5.14 -3.87
N GLU A 45 -13.32 5.14 -3.79
CA GLU A 45 -14.14 6.09 -3.02
C GLU A 45 -15.06 5.33 -2.07
N VAL A 46 -15.42 5.96 -0.95
CA VAL A 46 -16.31 5.39 0.07
C VAL A 46 -17.42 6.35 0.39
N ARG A 47 -18.66 5.84 0.44
CA ARG A 47 -19.85 6.60 0.85
C ARG A 47 -20.71 5.73 1.74
N ASP A 48 -21.22 6.26 2.85
CA ASP A 48 -22.24 5.60 3.65
C ASP A 48 -23.64 6.09 3.26
N SER A 49 -24.54 5.16 3.05
CA SER A 49 -25.92 5.46 2.69
C SER A 49 -26.86 4.50 3.42
N ALA A 50 -27.73 5.05 4.27
CA ALA A 50 -28.75 4.29 5.00
C ALA A 50 -28.23 3.03 5.75
N GLY A 51 -27.02 3.12 6.31
CA GLY A 51 -26.37 2.00 7.05
C GLY A 51 -25.68 0.98 6.15
N VAL A 52 -25.56 1.27 4.85
CA VAL A 52 -24.78 0.49 3.88
C VAL A 52 -23.56 1.29 3.51
N ARG A 53 -22.39 0.65 3.49
CA ARG A 53 -21.17 1.26 2.97
C ARG A 53 -21.04 0.94 1.50
N LEU A 54 -21.06 1.97 0.67
CA LEU A 54 -20.86 1.90 -0.77
C LEU A 54 -19.39 2.19 -1.08
N VAL A 55 -18.77 1.30 -1.83
CA VAL A 55 -17.38 1.39 -2.23
C VAL A 55 -17.31 1.35 -3.75
N ASP A 56 -16.85 2.44 -4.34
CA ASP A 56 -16.61 2.56 -5.76
C ASP A 56 -15.11 2.43 -6.03
N ILE A 57 -14.73 1.56 -6.95
CA ILE A 57 -13.33 1.31 -7.31
C ILE A 57 -13.13 1.68 -8.77
N ASP A 58 -12.02 2.29 -9.09
CA ASP A 58 -11.67 2.63 -10.47
C ASP A 58 -11.78 1.43 -11.40
N GLY A 59 -12.20 1.69 -12.65
CA GLY A 59 -12.49 0.63 -13.62
C GLY A 59 -13.95 0.16 -13.59
N GLY A 60 -14.83 0.86 -12.85
CA GLY A 60 -16.29 0.62 -12.87
C GLY A 60 -16.74 -0.53 -11.98
N TYR A 61 -16.07 -0.76 -10.86
CA TYR A 61 -16.47 -1.76 -9.87
C TYR A 61 -17.18 -1.09 -8.70
N HIS A 62 -18.33 -1.61 -8.33
CA HIS A 62 -19.21 -1.05 -7.31
C HIS A 62 -19.61 -2.12 -6.30
N PHE A 63 -19.29 -1.91 -5.01
CA PHE A 63 -19.59 -2.85 -3.94
C PHE A 63 -20.42 -2.19 -2.85
N ALA A 64 -21.44 -2.90 -2.38
CA ALA A 64 -22.20 -2.53 -1.20
C ALA A 64 -21.85 -3.47 -0.06
N LEU A 65 -21.16 -2.96 0.94
CA LEU A 65 -20.78 -3.72 2.14
C LEU A 65 -21.96 -3.70 3.11
N VAL A 66 -22.52 -4.86 3.42
CA VAL A 66 -23.73 -5.03 4.23
C VAL A 66 -23.49 -5.99 5.38
N ALA A 67 -24.11 -5.72 6.53
CA ALA A 67 -24.08 -6.65 7.65
C ALA A 67 -25.08 -7.81 7.48
N ASP A 68 -26.17 -7.57 6.73
CA ASP A 68 -27.25 -8.52 6.49
C ASP A 68 -27.62 -8.57 5.02
N ASP A 69 -27.90 -9.77 4.49
CA ASP A 69 -28.26 -10.00 3.09
C ASP A 69 -29.61 -9.40 2.70
N GLY A 70 -30.50 -9.13 3.69
CA GLY A 70 -31.82 -8.54 3.49
C GLY A 70 -31.83 -7.03 3.23
N VAL A 71 -30.66 -6.37 3.30
CA VAL A 71 -30.56 -4.93 3.05
C VAL A 71 -30.70 -4.63 1.56
N ASP A 72 -31.57 -3.69 1.21
CA ASP A 72 -31.70 -3.23 -0.18
C ASP A 72 -30.53 -2.32 -0.55
N VAL A 73 -29.95 -2.58 -1.72
CA VAL A 73 -28.85 -1.81 -2.29
C VAL A 73 -29.17 -1.47 -3.76
N PRO A 74 -28.59 -0.39 -4.33
CA PRO A 74 -28.81 -0.08 -5.74
C PRO A 74 -28.38 -1.24 -6.66
N ASP A 75 -29.14 -1.52 -7.70
CA ASP A 75 -29.01 -2.71 -8.56
C ASP A 75 -27.61 -2.90 -9.19
N PHE A 76 -26.88 -1.80 -9.40
CA PHE A 76 -25.54 -1.86 -10.01
C PHE A 76 -24.42 -2.11 -9.00
N TYR A 77 -24.73 -2.18 -7.68
CA TYR A 77 -23.75 -2.55 -6.66
C TYR A 77 -23.75 -4.07 -6.43
N THR A 78 -22.57 -4.64 -6.43
CA THR A 78 -22.36 -6.02 -5.96
C THR A 78 -22.41 -6.05 -4.44
N LYS A 79 -23.39 -6.77 -3.88
CA LYS A 79 -23.55 -6.92 -2.44
C LYS A 79 -22.45 -7.83 -1.89
N VAL A 80 -21.77 -7.40 -0.83
CA VAL A 80 -20.78 -8.19 -0.09
C VAL A 80 -21.14 -8.15 1.39
N LYS A 81 -21.37 -9.32 1.97
CA LYS A 81 -21.61 -9.46 3.40
C LYS A 81 -20.30 -9.31 4.17
N VAL A 82 -20.28 -8.39 5.15
CA VAL A 82 -19.12 -8.11 6.00
C VAL A 82 -19.47 -8.31 7.47
N PRO A 83 -18.48 -8.66 8.32
CA PRO A 83 -17.11 -8.95 7.97
C PRO A 83 -16.97 -10.30 7.26
N ILE A 84 -16.14 -10.34 6.21
CA ILE A 84 -15.76 -11.60 5.54
C ILE A 84 -14.97 -12.51 6.49
N LYS A 85 -15.05 -13.81 6.28
CA LYS A 85 -14.38 -14.82 7.11
C LYS A 85 -13.25 -15.54 6.39
N ASN A 86 -13.37 -15.67 5.08
CA ASN A 86 -12.40 -16.36 4.25
C ASN A 86 -12.12 -15.54 3.00
N THR A 87 -10.84 -15.45 2.63
CA THR A 87 -10.45 -14.78 1.40
C THR A 87 -9.23 -15.43 0.75
N ILE A 88 -9.05 -15.13 -0.53
CA ILE A 88 -7.85 -15.45 -1.30
C ILE A 88 -7.16 -14.14 -1.69
N CYS A 89 -5.84 -14.09 -1.54
CA CYS A 89 -5.00 -12.98 -1.99
C CYS A 89 -4.16 -13.44 -3.19
N MET A 90 -4.25 -12.69 -4.29
CA MET A 90 -3.50 -13.00 -5.52
C MET A 90 -2.06 -12.52 -5.48
N THR A 91 -1.73 -11.55 -4.61
CA THR A 91 -0.40 -10.95 -4.53
C THR A 91 0.06 -10.75 -3.09
N SER A 92 1.38 -10.64 -2.88
CA SER A 92 1.95 -10.28 -1.58
C SER A 92 1.52 -8.90 -1.11
N LEU A 93 1.29 -7.95 -2.03
CA LEU A 93 0.77 -6.63 -1.71
C LEU A 93 -0.63 -6.71 -1.06
N GLN A 94 -1.51 -7.58 -1.56
CA GLN A 94 -2.82 -7.80 -0.93
C GLN A 94 -2.64 -8.49 0.43
N LEU A 95 -1.80 -9.52 0.50
CA LEU A 95 -1.51 -10.24 1.74
C LEU A 95 -0.97 -9.32 2.83
N SER A 96 -0.12 -8.33 2.50
CA SER A 96 0.48 -7.41 3.47
C SER A 96 -0.57 -6.63 4.28
N ASN A 97 -1.73 -6.30 3.68
CA ASN A 97 -2.83 -5.65 4.39
C ASN A 97 -3.43 -6.53 5.50
N PHE A 98 -3.53 -7.83 5.24
CA PHE A 98 -4.00 -8.79 6.25
C PHE A 98 -2.98 -9.06 7.34
N THR A 99 -1.69 -9.09 6.98
CA THR A 99 -0.62 -9.35 7.95
C THR A 99 -0.45 -8.18 8.91
N ILE A 100 -0.45 -6.94 8.43
CA ILE A 100 -0.31 -5.76 9.30
C ILE A 100 -1.51 -5.57 10.23
N LEU A 101 -2.71 -5.99 9.81
CA LEU A 101 -3.93 -5.97 10.63
C LEU A 101 -4.08 -7.22 11.52
N ASN A 102 -3.08 -8.09 11.60
CA ASN A 102 -3.15 -9.36 12.33
C ASN A 102 -4.39 -10.19 11.96
N ALA A 103 -4.72 -10.23 10.67
CA ALA A 103 -5.89 -10.92 10.12
C ALA A 103 -5.51 -12.18 9.30
N HIS A 104 -4.42 -12.84 9.68
CA HIS A 104 -3.89 -14.04 9.01
C HIS A 104 -4.92 -15.17 8.88
N ASP A 105 -5.83 -15.27 9.86
CA ASP A 105 -6.83 -16.33 9.94
C ASP A 105 -7.85 -16.29 8.80
N ILE A 106 -8.05 -15.13 8.21
CA ILE A 106 -9.03 -14.90 7.15
C ILE A 106 -8.48 -15.39 5.80
N VAL A 107 -7.15 -15.35 5.60
CA VAL A 107 -6.51 -15.76 4.35
C VAL A 107 -6.52 -17.29 4.25
N LYS A 108 -7.13 -17.83 3.19
CA LYS A 108 -7.26 -19.29 2.92
C LYS A 108 -6.54 -19.73 1.67
N GLY A 109 -6.20 -18.82 0.76
CA GLY A 109 -5.52 -19.17 -0.48
C GLY A 109 -4.55 -18.06 -0.94
N LEU A 110 -3.49 -18.49 -1.62
CA LEU A 110 -2.47 -17.65 -2.24
C LEU A 110 -2.05 -18.22 -3.59
N THR A 111 -1.65 -17.35 -4.53
CA THR A 111 -1.06 -17.78 -5.81
C THR A 111 0.38 -18.27 -5.62
N GLY A 112 1.17 -17.54 -4.83
CA GLY A 112 2.56 -17.85 -4.54
C GLY A 112 2.79 -18.17 -3.08
N THR A 113 3.41 -19.33 -2.83
CA THR A 113 3.79 -19.77 -1.47
C THR A 113 5.31 -19.93 -1.32
N LYS A 114 6.06 -19.59 -2.37
CA LYS A 114 7.52 -19.50 -2.34
C LYS A 114 7.94 -18.08 -1.99
N ASN A 115 9.08 -17.94 -1.35
CA ASN A 115 9.64 -16.64 -0.95
C ASN A 115 8.73 -15.85 0.00
N LEU A 116 8.01 -16.54 0.87
CA LEU A 116 7.30 -15.94 2.00
C LEU A 116 8.26 -15.77 3.17
N PHE A 117 8.14 -14.67 3.89
CA PHE A 117 8.98 -14.35 5.06
C PHE A 117 8.17 -14.35 6.35
N ASN A 118 6.88 -14.02 6.28
CA ASN A 118 6.01 -14.05 7.45
C ASN A 118 5.86 -15.48 7.99
N LYS A 119 6.35 -15.70 9.22
CA LYS A 119 6.42 -17.05 9.82
C LYS A 119 5.06 -17.67 10.05
N ASP A 120 4.04 -16.86 10.39
CA ASP A 120 2.68 -17.36 10.61
C ASP A 120 2.03 -17.81 9.31
N ILE A 121 2.23 -17.05 8.23
CA ILE A 121 1.76 -17.43 6.89
C ILE A 121 2.46 -18.70 6.42
N ILE A 122 3.79 -18.79 6.59
CA ILE A 122 4.57 -19.99 6.23
C ILE A 122 4.04 -21.23 7.00
N GLN A 123 3.78 -21.06 8.29
CA GLN A 123 3.26 -22.16 9.11
C GLN A 123 1.85 -22.59 8.66
N ARG A 124 0.98 -21.62 8.33
CA ARG A 124 -0.37 -21.91 7.82
C ARG A 124 -0.38 -22.61 6.47
N VAL A 125 0.58 -22.28 5.59
CA VAL A 125 0.80 -23.00 4.32
C VAL A 125 1.24 -24.44 4.60
N LYS A 126 2.20 -24.65 5.51
CA LYS A 126 2.67 -25.99 5.89
C LYS A 126 1.57 -26.86 6.50
N ASP A 127 0.69 -26.25 7.29
CA ASP A 127 -0.44 -26.94 7.95
C ASP A 127 -1.64 -27.16 7.01
N GLY A 128 -1.57 -26.70 5.75
CA GLY A 128 -2.68 -26.77 4.80
C GLY A 128 -3.85 -25.83 5.11
N ARG A 129 -3.68 -24.88 6.03
CA ARG A 129 -4.70 -23.85 6.35
C ARG A 129 -4.75 -22.73 5.31
N ILE A 130 -3.68 -22.55 4.55
CA ILE A 130 -3.60 -21.70 3.37
C ILE A 130 -3.17 -22.60 2.21
N VAL A 131 -3.98 -22.64 1.16
CA VAL A 131 -3.71 -23.45 -0.01
C VAL A 131 -3.11 -22.65 -1.15
N LYS A 132 -2.32 -23.31 -1.98
CA LYS A 132 -1.85 -22.71 -3.23
C LYS A 132 -2.92 -22.92 -4.31
N ILE A 133 -3.40 -21.83 -4.90
CA ILE A 133 -4.49 -21.84 -5.89
C ILE A 133 -3.99 -21.75 -7.35
N GLY A 134 -2.71 -21.98 -7.60
CA GLY A 134 -2.13 -21.78 -8.94
C GLY A 134 -1.61 -20.35 -9.15
N MET A 135 -1.45 -19.97 -10.41
CA MET A 135 -0.95 -18.64 -10.79
C MET A 135 -1.80 -18.07 -11.93
N GLU A 136 -1.63 -16.81 -12.22
CA GLU A 136 -2.32 -16.11 -13.31
C GLU A 136 -2.22 -16.90 -14.63
N GLY A 137 -3.38 -17.09 -15.27
CA GLY A 137 -3.51 -17.93 -16.48
C GLY A 137 -3.57 -19.44 -16.24
N ASN A 138 -3.34 -19.92 -15.01
CA ASN A 138 -3.42 -21.36 -14.67
C ASN A 138 -3.85 -21.55 -13.21
N PHE A 139 -5.05 -21.10 -12.90
CA PHE A 139 -5.64 -21.29 -11.57
C PHE A 139 -6.24 -22.70 -11.41
N ASP A 140 -6.14 -23.23 -10.21
CA ASP A 140 -6.78 -24.47 -9.80
C ASP A 140 -8.13 -24.16 -9.14
N ASN A 141 -9.21 -24.23 -9.91
CA ASN A 141 -10.55 -23.92 -9.46
C ASN A 141 -11.04 -24.88 -8.35
N GLU A 142 -10.55 -26.10 -8.30
CA GLU A 142 -10.89 -27.02 -7.21
C GLU A 142 -10.30 -26.53 -5.89
N MET A 143 -9.05 -26.07 -5.92
CA MET A 143 -8.40 -25.47 -4.75
C MET A 143 -9.01 -24.13 -4.36
N VAL A 144 -9.45 -23.33 -5.34
CA VAL A 144 -10.19 -22.08 -5.08
C VAL A 144 -11.50 -22.36 -4.35
N LEU A 145 -12.30 -23.33 -4.84
CA LEU A 145 -13.57 -23.72 -4.21
C LEU A 145 -13.34 -24.38 -2.83
N ALA A 146 -12.31 -25.21 -2.68
CA ALA A 146 -11.97 -25.84 -1.41
C ALA A 146 -11.55 -24.82 -0.33
N ALA A 147 -10.94 -23.70 -0.72
CA ALA A 147 -10.63 -22.60 0.19
C ALA A 147 -11.88 -21.87 0.70
N ASN A 148 -13.04 -22.08 0.05
CA ASN A 148 -14.35 -21.52 0.38
C ASN A 148 -14.29 -20.01 0.73
N PRO A 149 -13.78 -19.15 -0.17
CA PRO A 149 -13.64 -17.73 0.10
C PRO A 149 -14.98 -17.01 -0.05
N ASP A 150 -15.22 -16.01 0.80
CA ASP A 150 -16.34 -15.08 0.67
C ASP A 150 -16.11 -14.11 -0.51
N VAL A 151 -14.85 -13.69 -0.67
CA VAL A 151 -14.38 -12.88 -1.79
C VAL A 151 -12.94 -13.25 -2.15
N ILE A 152 -12.53 -12.89 -3.36
CA ILE A 152 -11.15 -13.03 -3.83
C ILE A 152 -10.63 -11.62 -4.18
N PHE A 153 -9.56 -11.18 -3.51
CA PHE A 153 -8.89 -9.93 -3.89
C PHE A 153 -8.03 -10.18 -5.13
N ILE A 154 -8.27 -9.38 -6.18
CA ILE A 154 -7.57 -9.48 -7.46
C ILE A 154 -6.78 -8.21 -7.76
N SER A 155 -5.76 -8.31 -8.61
CA SER A 155 -5.08 -7.18 -9.22
C SER A 155 -5.38 -7.19 -10.72
N PRO A 156 -6.40 -6.47 -11.19
CA PRO A 156 -6.74 -6.43 -12.60
C PRO A 156 -5.53 -5.99 -13.41
N SER A 157 -5.15 -6.76 -14.40
CA SER A 157 -4.07 -6.43 -15.33
C SER A 157 -4.57 -6.46 -16.76
N LYS A 158 -3.87 -5.75 -17.66
CA LYS A 158 -4.19 -5.76 -19.10
C LYS A 158 -4.04 -7.15 -19.74
N ARG A 159 -3.31 -8.06 -19.08
CA ARG A 159 -3.07 -9.42 -19.61
C ARG A 159 -4.23 -10.35 -19.42
N GLY A 160 -5.25 -9.95 -18.62
CA GLY A 160 -6.45 -10.76 -18.32
C GLY A 160 -6.03 -12.06 -17.62
N GLY A 161 -6.82 -12.73 -16.91
CA GLY A 161 -6.35 -13.94 -16.29
C GLY A 161 -7.29 -14.52 -15.25
N TYR A 162 -8.40 -13.85 -15.04
CA TYR A 162 -9.37 -14.26 -14.01
C TYR A 162 -10.62 -14.94 -14.57
N ASP A 163 -10.71 -15.21 -15.87
CA ASP A 163 -11.91 -15.78 -16.47
C ASP A 163 -12.24 -17.16 -15.88
N ALA A 164 -11.25 -18.03 -15.70
CA ALA A 164 -11.45 -19.31 -15.04
C ALA A 164 -11.97 -19.16 -13.60
N ILE A 165 -11.48 -18.16 -12.85
CA ILE A 165 -11.96 -17.91 -11.48
C ILE A 165 -13.37 -17.30 -11.49
N LYS A 166 -13.71 -16.44 -12.45
CA LYS A 166 -15.06 -15.90 -12.60
C LYS A 166 -16.12 -17.01 -12.74
N GLU A 167 -15.77 -18.11 -13.41
CA GLU A 167 -16.66 -19.27 -13.56
C GLU A 167 -17.02 -19.94 -12.22
N THR A 168 -16.26 -19.72 -11.16
CA THR A 168 -16.57 -20.21 -9.81
C THR A 168 -17.77 -19.49 -9.17
N GLY A 169 -18.18 -18.33 -9.70
CA GLY A 169 -19.24 -17.50 -9.16
C GLY A 169 -18.85 -16.72 -7.88
N ILE A 170 -17.60 -16.82 -7.42
CA ILE A 170 -17.11 -16.11 -6.25
C ILE A 170 -16.86 -14.63 -6.61
N THR A 171 -17.25 -13.73 -5.72
CA THR A 171 -17.07 -12.30 -5.92
C THR A 171 -15.58 -11.92 -5.98
N LEU A 172 -15.19 -11.27 -7.08
CA LEU A 172 -13.84 -10.76 -7.28
C LEU A 172 -13.81 -9.28 -6.90
N VAL A 173 -12.93 -8.92 -5.97
CA VAL A 173 -12.77 -7.55 -5.47
C VAL A 173 -11.42 -6.99 -5.95
N PRO A 174 -11.41 -6.00 -6.85
CA PRO A 174 -10.19 -5.34 -7.27
C PRO A 174 -9.49 -4.63 -6.12
N HIS A 175 -8.19 -4.84 -6.00
CA HIS A 175 -7.31 -4.10 -5.10
C HIS A 175 -6.26 -3.39 -5.94
N LEU A 176 -6.42 -2.07 -6.14
CA LEU A 176 -5.62 -1.26 -7.07
C LEU A 176 -4.42 -0.56 -6.42
N GLY A 177 -4.09 -0.91 -5.17
CA GLY A 177 -2.97 -0.29 -4.45
C GLY A 177 -1.64 -0.29 -5.22
N TYR A 178 -1.43 -1.25 -6.13
CA TYR A 178 -0.23 -1.30 -6.98
C TYR A 178 -0.18 -0.20 -8.06
N GLN A 179 -1.29 0.49 -8.31
CA GLN A 179 -1.39 1.60 -9.28
C GLN A 179 -1.20 2.96 -8.62
N GLU A 180 -1.21 3.02 -7.29
CA GLU A 180 -1.02 4.28 -6.58
C GLU A 180 0.38 4.84 -6.81
N LEU A 181 0.44 6.11 -7.17
CA LEU A 181 1.69 6.83 -7.40
C LEU A 181 2.22 7.48 -6.11
N ASN A 182 1.35 7.67 -5.13
CA ASN A 182 1.69 8.19 -3.81
C ASN A 182 1.99 7.02 -2.86
N PRO A 183 3.15 7.01 -2.18
CA PRO A 183 3.48 5.97 -1.21
C PRO A 183 2.46 5.80 -0.08
N LEU A 184 1.93 6.91 0.45
CA LEU A 184 0.86 6.86 1.43
C LEU A 184 -0.48 6.43 0.82
N GLY A 185 -0.73 6.74 -0.46
CA GLY A 185 -1.91 6.24 -1.18
C GLY A 185 -1.90 4.71 -1.27
N GLN A 186 -0.75 4.10 -1.58
CA GLN A 186 -0.63 2.64 -1.60
C GLN A 186 -0.88 2.03 -0.21
N ALA A 187 -0.29 2.60 0.84
CA ALA A 187 -0.48 2.12 2.21
C ALA A 187 -1.91 2.31 2.71
N GLU A 188 -2.62 3.33 2.24
CA GLU A 188 -3.99 3.63 2.68
C GLU A 188 -5.02 2.55 2.28
N TRP A 189 -4.68 1.66 1.34
CA TRP A 189 -5.50 0.48 1.03
C TRP A 189 -5.66 -0.48 2.22
N ILE A 190 -4.90 -0.29 3.30
CA ILE A 190 -5.16 -0.94 4.61
C ILE A 190 -6.58 -0.63 5.09
N LYS A 191 -7.05 0.62 4.93
CA LYS A 191 -8.42 1.04 5.30
C LYS A 191 -9.45 0.31 4.44
N PHE A 192 -9.20 0.20 3.13
CA PHE A 192 -10.06 -0.56 2.22
C PHE A 192 -10.24 -2.00 2.69
N VAL A 193 -9.15 -2.71 2.96
CA VAL A 193 -9.22 -4.09 3.48
C VAL A 193 -9.89 -4.12 4.85
N GLY A 194 -9.62 -3.16 5.72
CA GLY A 194 -10.23 -3.02 7.05
C GLY A 194 -11.75 -3.06 7.01
N MET A 195 -12.37 -2.38 6.02
CA MET A 195 -13.84 -2.37 5.82
C MET A 195 -14.40 -3.75 5.53
N PHE A 196 -13.70 -4.57 4.74
CA PHE A 196 -14.16 -5.93 4.42
C PHE A 196 -14.06 -6.90 5.59
N ILE A 197 -13.12 -6.67 6.50
CA ILE A 197 -12.85 -7.61 7.61
C ILE A 197 -13.37 -7.14 8.97
N GLY A 198 -14.07 -5.98 9.02
CA GLY A 198 -14.60 -5.41 10.25
C GLY A 198 -13.52 -4.90 11.21
N LYS A 199 -12.42 -4.36 10.66
CA LYS A 199 -11.28 -3.79 11.40
C LYS A 199 -11.00 -2.34 11.02
N GLU A 200 -12.04 -1.56 10.79
CA GLU A 200 -11.94 -0.16 10.33
C GLU A 200 -11.13 0.71 11.30
N LYS A 201 -11.39 0.54 12.59
CA LYS A 201 -10.70 1.31 13.63
C LYS A 201 -9.21 0.98 13.65
N GLU A 202 -8.87 -0.29 13.71
CA GLU A 202 -7.47 -0.75 13.71
C GLU A 202 -6.75 -0.34 12.43
N ALA A 203 -7.42 -0.45 11.27
CA ALA A 203 -6.85 -0.05 9.99
C ALA A 203 -6.54 1.45 9.95
N ASN A 204 -7.44 2.28 10.47
CA ASN A 204 -7.23 3.72 10.57
C ASN A 204 -6.11 4.08 11.55
N GLU A 205 -6.04 3.43 12.72
CA GLU A 205 -4.97 3.66 13.70
C GLU A 205 -3.59 3.25 13.15
N VAL A 206 -3.50 2.11 12.48
CA VAL A 206 -2.27 1.64 11.82
C VAL A 206 -1.84 2.62 10.74
N PHE A 207 -2.76 3.00 9.85
CA PHE A 207 -2.45 3.95 8.78
C PHE A 207 -2.02 5.32 9.33
N ALA A 208 -2.71 5.85 10.32
CA ALA A 208 -2.36 7.13 10.95
C ALA A 208 -0.93 7.12 11.54
N GLY A 209 -0.52 6.01 12.13
CA GLY A 209 0.86 5.83 12.62
C GLY A 209 1.89 5.85 11.48
N ILE A 210 1.61 5.18 10.37
CA ILE A 210 2.46 5.16 9.17
C ILE A 210 2.53 6.56 8.54
N GLU A 211 1.39 7.20 8.38
CA GLU A 211 1.27 8.56 7.85
C GLU A 211 2.12 9.56 8.66
N SER A 212 2.01 9.50 9.99
CA SER A 212 2.79 10.37 10.87
C SER A 212 4.30 10.17 10.68
N ARG A 213 4.78 8.92 10.79
CA ARG A 213 6.22 8.62 10.64
C ARG A 213 6.76 9.01 9.27
N TYR A 214 5.98 8.75 8.20
CA TYR A 214 6.36 9.13 6.84
C TYR A 214 6.49 10.65 6.69
N ASN A 215 5.45 11.40 7.09
CA ASN A 215 5.40 12.84 6.93
C ASN A 215 6.40 13.57 7.85
N ASP A 216 6.63 13.08 9.07
CA ASP A 216 7.62 13.61 9.99
C ASP A 216 9.03 13.53 9.40
N LEU A 217 9.39 12.35 8.84
CA LEU A 217 10.69 12.16 8.21
C LEU A 217 10.84 12.99 6.93
N LYS A 218 9.82 12.99 6.07
CA LYS A 218 9.78 13.84 4.86
C LYS A 218 9.95 15.33 5.21
N SER A 219 9.23 15.82 6.23
CA SER A 219 9.32 17.21 6.69
C SER A 219 10.72 17.54 7.22
N LYS A 220 11.36 16.60 7.93
CA LYS A 220 12.73 16.72 8.43
C LYS A 220 13.72 16.90 7.27
N VAL A 221 13.58 16.07 6.22
CA VAL A 221 14.38 16.19 4.99
C VAL A 221 14.16 17.57 4.33
N GLN A 222 12.90 17.97 4.15
CA GLN A 222 12.54 19.22 3.47
C GLN A 222 12.98 20.49 4.24
N SER A 223 13.04 20.42 5.57
CA SER A 223 13.48 21.54 6.41
C SER A 223 15.00 21.66 6.51
N SER A 224 15.74 20.68 6.00
CA SER A 224 17.21 20.72 5.98
C SER A 224 17.71 21.58 4.82
N ASP A 225 18.66 22.46 5.08
CA ASP A 225 19.20 23.43 4.09
C ASP A 225 20.28 22.77 3.20
N TYR A 226 19.87 21.79 2.40
CA TYR A 226 20.77 21.15 1.44
C TYR A 226 20.96 22.03 0.20
N LYS A 227 22.18 22.50 -0.03
CA LYS A 227 22.52 23.27 -1.21
C LYS A 227 22.47 22.47 -2.50
N VAL A 228 22.78 21.19 -2.42
CA VAL A 228 22.77 20.25 -3.56
C VAL A 228 22.22 18.92 -3.06
N LEU A 229 21.20 18.42 -3.73
CA LEU A 229 20.64 17.11 -3.47
C LEU A 229 21.41 16.05 -4.26
N PRO A 230 21.67 14.85 -3.68
CA PRO A 230 22.27 13.76 -4.41
C PRO A 230 21.38 13.31 -5.57
N THR A 231 22.01 12.78 -6.60
CA THR A 231 21.32 12.23 -7.77
C THR A 231 21.26 10.70 -7.67
N VAL A 232 20.12 10.12 -8.06
CA VAL A 232 19.90 8.67 -8.01
C VAL A 232 19.27 8.17 -9.31
N PHE A 233 19.67 6.98 -9.74
CA PHE A 233 19.02 6.21 -10.80
C PHE A 233 18.70 4.79 -10.34
N SER A 234 17.84 4.09 -11.08
CA SER A 234 17.40 2.75 -10.70
C SER A 234 17.38 1.79 -11.89
N GLY A 235 17.33 0.51 -11.58
CA GLY A 235 17.18 -0.56 -12.56
C GLY A 235 18.49 -1.27 -12.88
N GLU A 236 18.39 -2.20 -13.81
CA GLU A 236 19.50 -3.01 -14.31
C GLU A 236 19.15 -3.57 -15.71
N MET A 237 20.16 -4.11 -16.38
CA MET A 237 19.96 -4.74 -17.69
C MET A 237 19.23 -6.07 -17.57
N HIS A 238 18.13 -6.24 -18.32
CA HIS A 238 17.42 -7.50 -18.49
C HIS A 238 17.08 -7.73 -19.95
N TYR A 239 17.45 -8.89 -20.48
CA TYR A 239 17.16 -9.26 -21.89
C TYR A 239 17.54 -8.20 -22.93
N GLY A 240 18.65 -7.49 -22.69
CA GLY A 240 19.16 -6.49 -23.62
C GLY A 240 18.64 -5.06 -23.42
N ASN A 241 17.68 -4.84 -22.53
CA ASN A 241 17.15 -3.52 -22.19
C ASN A 241 17.41 -3.19 -20.70
N TRP A 242 17.53 -1.91 -20.40
CA TRP A 242 17.59 -1.39 -19.04
C TRP A 242 16.18 -1.16 -18.51
N HIS A 243 15.79 -1.91 -17.47
CA HIS A 243 14.51 -1.71 -16.81
C HIS A 243 14.64 -0.66 -15.72
N ALA A 244 14.11 0.52 -15.95
CA ALA A 244 14.05 1.63 -14.99
C ALA A 244 12.60 1.90 -14.55
N VAL A 245 12.41 2.70 -13.54
CA VAL A 245 11.09 3.25 -13.19
C VAL A 245 10.93 4.63 -13.81
N GLY A 246 9.74 4.96 -14.26
CA GLY A 246 9.43 6.26 -14.83
C GLY A 246 9.48 7.40 -13.81
N GLY A 247 9.56 8.64 -14.30
CA GLY A 247 9.75 9.84 -13.46
C GLY A 247 8.58 10.15 -12.53
N LYS A 248 7.36 9.69 -12.83
CA LYS A 248 6.16 9.82 -11.96
C LYS A 248 5.80 8.53 -11.22
N ASN A 249 6.70 7.56 -11.19
CA ASN A 249 6.49 6.32 -10.47
C ASN A 249 6.50 6.53 -8.95
N TYR A 250 5.82 5.64 -8.24
CA TYR A 250 5.83 5.51 -6.78
C TYR A 250 7.24 5.59 -6.16
N LEU A 251 8.20 4.83 -6.71
CA LEU A 251 9.58 4.82 -6.21
C LEU A 251 10.31 6.15 -6.48
N ALA A 252 10.08 6.76 -7.64
CA ALA A 252 10.61 8.09 -7.95
C ALA A 252 10.08 9.14 -6.96
N GLN A 253 8.84 9.00 -6.47
CA GLN A 253 8.29 9.84 -5.41
C GLN A 253 9.04 9.62 -4.08
N ILE A 254 9.35 8.38 -3.71
CA ILE A 254 10.12 8.08 -2.50
C ILE A 254 11.53 8.68 -2.57
N PHE A 255 12.21 8.61 -3.71
CA PHE A 255 13.52 9.27 -3.85
C PHE A 255 13.43 10.77 -3.62
N ARG A 256 12.43 11.45 -4.19
CA ARG A 256 12.20 12.88 -3.97
C ARG A 256 11.90 13.20 -2.50
N ASP A 257 11.05 12.38 -1.87
CA ASP A 257 10.69 12.56 -0.45
C ASP A 257 11.87 12.28 0.49
N ALA A 258 12.80 11.41 0.07
CA ALA A 258 14.07 11.15 0.74
C ALA A 258 15.16 12.20 0.45
N GLY A 259 14.87 13.28 -0.29
CA GLY A 259 15.79 14.34 -0.58
C GLY A 259 16.84 14.01 -1.65
N ALA A 260 16.48 13.22 -2.66
CA ALA A 260 17.33 12.95 -3.81
C ALA A 260 16.64 13.30 -5.14
N ASN A 261 17.45 13.67 -6.13
CA ASN A 261 17.01 13.93 -7.50
C ASN A 261 17.07 12.63 -8.32
N TYR A 262 15.90 12.11 -8.72
CA TYR A 262 15.83 11.00 -9.65
C TYR A 262 16.18 11.46 -11.06
N VAL A 263 17.11 10.77 -11.75
CA VAL A 263 17.65 11.24 -13.05
C VAL A 263 16.64 11.16 -14.19
N ILE A 264 15.64 10.28 -14.11
CA ILE A 264 14.54 10.21 -15.07
C ILE A 264 13.46 11.18 -14.60
N ASN A 265 13.17 12.18 -15.43
CA ASN A 265 12.22 13.25 -15.12
C ASN A 265 11.23 13.40 -16.26
N ASP A 266 10.51 12.33 -16.55
CA ASP A 266 9.41 12.27 -17.50
C ASP A 266 8.06 12.11 -16.79
N ASP A 267 7.00 11.90 -17.57
CA ASP A 267 5.64 11.74 -17.07
C ASP A 267 5.22 10.26 -16.96
N GLU A 268 6.14 9.32 -17.16
CA GLU A 268 5.85 7.90 -17.10
C GLU A 268 5.64 7.43 -15.65
N THR A 269 4.58 6.65 -15.46
CA THR A 269 4.17 6.13 -14.14
C THR A 269 4.57 4.67 -13.94
N ALA A 270 4.80 3.95 -15.02
CA ALA A 270 5.19 2.54 -15.02
C ALA A 270 6.71 2.36 -15.07
N GLY A 271 7.15 1.12 -15.21
CA GLY A 271 8.53 0.81 -15.58
C GLY A 271 8.77 1.08 -17.06
N GLU A 272 9.99 1.44 -17.40
CA GLU A 272 10.43 1.71 -18.75
C GLU A 272 11.57 0.79 -19.17
N ASP A 273 11.54 0.41 -20.44
CA ASP A 273 12.62 -0.32 -21.11
C ASP A 273 13.45 0.66 -21.94
N LEU A 274 14.69 0.92 -21.53
CA LEU A 274 15.61 1.83 -22.18
C LEU A 274 16.81 1.06 -22.77
N GLU A 275 17.39 1.58 -23.84
CA GLU A 275 18.71 1.12 -24.28
C GLU A 275 19.79 1.55 -23.27
N PHE A 276 20.85 0.75 -23.13
CA PHE A 276 21.95 1.06 -22.22
C PHE A 276 22.53 2.47 -22.45
N GLU A 277 22.73 2.84 -23.70
CA GLU A 277 23.32 4.12 -24.11
C GLU A 277 22.44 5.30 -23.66
N LYS A 278 21.12 5.15 -23.75
CA LYS A 278 20.17 6.15 -23.24
C LYS A 278 20.28 6.29 -21.73
N MET A 279 20.27 5.17 -21.00
CA MET A 279 20.39 5.19 -19.55
C MET A 279 21.75 5.75 -19.12
N TYR A 280 22.83 5.36 -19.79
CA TYR A 280 24.17 5.89 -19.52
C TYR A 280 24.24 7.40 -19.74
N SER A 281 23.61 7.92 -20.79
CA SER A 281 23.57 9.37 -21.04
C SER A 281 22.89 10.16 -19.93
N LEU A 282 21.90 9.56 -19.22
CA LEU A 282 21.18 10.18 -18.13
C LEU A 282 21.91 10.04 -16.78
N ALA A 283 22.56 8.90 -16.55
CA ALA A 283 23.01 8.46 -15.25
C ALA A 283 24.53 8.29 -15.08
N ALA A 284 25.33 8.56 -16.11
CA ALA A 284 26.80 8.35 -16.06
C ALA A 284 27.47 8.99 -14.83
N ASN A 285 26.99 10.17 -14.42
CA ASN A 285 27.50 10.96 -13.32
C ASN A 285 26.58 10.98 -12.09
N ALA A 286 25.54 10.16 -12.05
CA ALA A 286 24.66 10.06 -10.89
C ALA A 286 25.40 9.55 -9.66
N ASP A 287 25.04 10.07 -8.47
CA ASP A 287 25.74 9.76 -7.23
C ASP A 287 25.42 8.35 -6.73
N TYR A 288 24.17 7.91 -6.88
CA TYR A 288 23.70 6.63 -6.37
C TYR A 288 22.99 5.81 -7.45
N TRP A 289 23.09 4.50 -7.32
CA TRP A 289 22.41 3.53 -8.18
C TRP A 289 21.60 2.54 -7.36
N ARG A 290 20.28 2.53 -7.53
CA ARG A 290 19.39 1.60 -6.83
C ARG A 290 19.10 0.35 -7.65
N ILE A 291 19.30 -0.82 -7.05
CA ILE A 291 19.01 -2.16 -7.61
C ILE A 291 18.08 -2.93 -6.68
N LEU A 292 17.07 -3.58 -7.25
CA LEU A 292 16.19 -4.55 -6.59
C LEU A 292 16.12 -5.79 -7.47
N ASN A 293 16.65 -6.91 -6.99
CA ASN A 293 16.58 -8.16 -7.74
C ASN A 293 16.41 -9.39 -6.82
N SER A 294 16.39 -10.56 -7.42
CA SER A 294 16.27 -11.88 -6.74
C SER A 294 17.53 -12.69 -6.96
N TYR A 295 18.67 -12.18 -6.51
CA TYR A 295 19.93 -12.87 -6.66
C TYR A 295 20.03 -14.10 -5.72
N PRO A 296 20.49 -15.27 -6.20
CA PRO A 296 20.48 -16.49 -5.38
C PRO A 296 21.50 -16.51 -4.24
N ASP A 297 22.64 -15.85 -4.46
CA ASP A 297 23.80 -15.86 -3.56
C ASP A 297 24.06 -14.46 -2.98
N GLU A 298 25.25 -14.25 -2.44
CA GLU A 298 25.70 -12.91 -2.04
C GLU A 298 25.97 -12.07 -3.28
N PHE A 299 25.27 -10.96 -3.41
CA PHE A 299 25.45 -10.03 -4.51
C PHE A 299 26.64 -9.11 -4.25
N SER A 300 27.49 -8.90 -5.25
CA SER A 300 28.68 -8.10 -5.13
C SER A 300 28.91 -7.22 -6.35
N TYR A 301 29.89 -6.33 -6.29
CA TYR A 301 30.30 -5.52 -7.45
C TYR A 301 30.85 -6.38 -8.60
N GLU A 302 31.49 -7.50 -8.27
CA GLU A 302 31.95 -8.49 -9.26
C GLU A 302 30.77 -9.15 -9.97
N ALA A 303 29.72 -9.54 -9.22
CA ALA A 303 28.49 -10.09 -9.78
C ALA A 303 27.76 -9.05 -10.67
N LEU A 304 27.69 -7.81 -10.19
CA LEU A 304 27.10 -6.70 -10.97
C LEU A 304 27.88 -6.40 -12.25
N LYS A 305 29.20 -6.42 -12.21
CA LYS A 305 30.05 -6.30 -13.42
C LYS A 305 29.90 -7.49 -14.35
N ALA A 306 29.80 -8.70 -13.80
CA ALA A 306 29.64 -9.91 -14.62
C ALA A 306 28.29 -9.96 -15.35
N SER A 307 27.22 -9.38 -14.77
CA SER A 307 25.91 -9.32 -15.40
C SER A 307 25.89 -8.39 -16.65
N GLU A 308 26.63 -7.28 -16.61
CA GLU A 308 26.81 -6.32 -17.70
C GLU A 308 28.13 -5.57 -17.47
N PRO A 309 29.17 -5.85 -18.26
CA PRO A 309 30.49 -5.24 -18.06
C PRO A 309 30.52 -3.70 -18.12
N ARG A 310 29.61 -3.09 -18.87
CA ARG A 310 29.51 -1.62 -18.98
C ARG A 310 29.00 -0.96 -17.69
N ASN A 311 28.50 -1.73 -16.72
CA ASN A 311 28.10 -1.23 -15.40
C ASN A 311 29.23 -0.49 -14.68
N GLU A 312 30.49 -0.87 -14.90
CA GLU A 312 31.65 -0.19 -14.34
C GLU A 312 31.89 1.23 -14.88
N LEU A 313 31.18 1.64 -15.91
CA LEU A 313 31.30 2.99 -16.47
C LEU A 313 30.58 4.04 -15.61
N PHE A 314 29.54 3.65 -14.86
CA PHE A 314 28.78 4.56 -13.97
C PHE A 314 29.62 5.04 -12.81
N LYS A 315 29.46 6.34 -12.45
CA LYS A 315 30.08 6.96 -11.26
C LYS A 315 29.72 6.19 -9.99
N ALA A 316 28.43 5.88 -9.80
CA ALA A 316 27.94 5.17 -8.62
C ALA A 316 28.57 3.80 -8.43
N PHE A 317 28.90 3.08 -9.51
CA PHE A 317 29.66 1.82 -9.44
C PHE A 317 31.10 2.07 -8.96
N LYS A 318 31.80 3.03 -9.57
CA LYS A 318 33.21 3.37 -9.24
C LYS A 318 33.38 3.84 -7.80
N GLU A 319 32.41 4.62 -7.31
CA GLU A 319 32.44 5.19 -5.96
C GLU A 319 31.83 4.27 -4.89
N LYS A 320 31.44 3.03 -5.24
CA LYS A 320 30.81 2.07 -4.33
C LYS A 320 29.50 2.59 -3.69
N LYS A 321 28.68 3.28 -4.49
CA LYS A 321 27.40 3.86 -4.07
C LYS A 321 26.19 3.16 -4.72
N VAL A 322 26.26 1.84 -4.82
CA VAL A 322 25.14 1.00 -5.25
C VAL A 322 24.26 0.69 -4.05
N ILE A 323 22.98 1.06 -4.14
CA ILE A 323 21.93 0.80 -3.16
C ILE A 323 21.24 -0.50 -3.55
N TYR A 324 21.26 -1.49 -2.68
CA TYR A 324 20.85 -2.84 -3.02
C TYR A 324 19.81 -3.41 -2.07
N CYS A 325 18.84 -4.14 -2.64
CA CYS A 325 17.90 -4.97 -1.90
C CYS A 325 17.72 -6.32 -2.62
N ASN A 326 17.89 -7.42 -1.90
CA ASN A 326 17.67 -8.78 -2.42
C ASN A 326 16.29 -9.31 -1.98
N MET A 327 15.37 -9.46 -2.92
CA MET A 327 14.01 -9.97 -2.66
C MET A 327 13.97 -11.44 -2.21
N LYS A 328 15.07 -12.20 -2.34
CA LYS A 328 15.17 -13.55 -1.75
C LYS A 328 15.56 -13.55 -0.28
N GLN A 329 16.05 -12.43 0.22
CA GLN A 329 16.56 -12.29 1.60
C GLN A 329 15.76 -11.25 2.40
N THR A 330 14.94 -10.44 1.72
CA THR A 330 14.23 -9.31 2.30
C THR A 330 12.74 -9.42 2.00
N PRO A 331 11.85 -9.20 2.99
CA PRO A 331 10.40 -9.29 2.82
C PRO A 331 9.81 -8.06 2.10
N TYR A 332 10.44 -7.64 0.99
CA TYR A 332 10.15 -6.39 0.32
C TYR A 332 8.65 -6.23 0.03
N TYR A 333 8.05 -7.15 -0.73
CA TYR A 333 6.64 -7.07 -1.12
C TYR A 333 5.65 -7.47 -0.01
N GLU A 334 6.12 -8.00 1.13
CA GLU A 334 5.26 -8.28 2.28
C GLU A 334 5.14 -7.10 3.25
N ILE A 335 6.06 -6.11 3.17
CA ILE A 335 6.12 -5.00 4.11
C ILE A 335 6.02 -3.65 3.39
N SER A 336 6.85 -3.39 2.37
CA SER A 336 6.94 -2.06 1.75
C SER A 336 5.61 -1.50 1.21
N PRO A 337 4.63 -2.31 0.74
CA PRO A 337 3.37 -1.76 0.27
C PRO A 337 2.52 -1.09 1.35
N VAL A 338 2.66 -1.54 2.59
CA VAL A 338 1.87 -1.06 3.73
C VAL A 338 2.68 -0.22 4.73
N GLU A 339 4.02 -0.28 4.66
CA GLU A 339 4.94 0.51 5.51
C GLU A 339 5.97 1.28 4.66
N PRO A 340 5.52 2.23 3.82
CA PRO A 340 6.42 3.04 3.00
C PRO A 340 7.32 3.98 3.81
N ASP A 341 6.98 4.24 5.07
CA ASP A 341 7.80 4.99 6.01
C ASP A 341 9.13 4.30 6.30
N LEU A 342 9.17 2.96 6.36
CA LEU A 342 10.39 2.19 6.49
C LEU A 342 11.24 2.28 5.22
N LEU A 343 10.60 2.23 4.05
CA LEU A 343 11.28 2.37 2.76
C LEU A 343 11.89 3.77 2.60
N LEU A 344 11.13 4.81 2.97
CA LEU A 344 11.61 6.19 3.02
C LEU A 344 12.82 6.31 3.95
N LYS A 345 12.76 5.71 5.14
CA LYS A 345 13.81 5.80 6.15
C LYS A 345 15.12 5.16 5.67
N ASP A 346 15.06 4.03 4.95
CA ASP A 346 16.24 3.41 4.35
C ASP A 346 16.95 4.36 3.38
N PHE A 347 16.19 5.02 2.50
CA PHE A 347 16.78 5.99 1.55
C PHE A 347 17.28 7.25 2.23
N VAL A 348 16.58 7.77 3.24
CA VAL A 348 17.07 8.91 4.03
C VAL A 348 18.38 8.55 4.74
N ALA A 349 18.48 7.36 5.33
CA ALA A 349 19.70 6.89 5.97
C ALA A 349 20.90 6.79 5.00
N ILE A 350 20.64 6.56 3.72
CA ILE A 350 21.68 6.49 2.68
C ILE A 350 22.04 7.87 2.14
N PHE A 351 21.04 8.72 1.86
CA PHE A 351 21.27 10.04 1.26
C PHE A 351 21.67 11.10 2.29
N HIS A 352 21.12 11.03 3.50
CA HIS A 352 21.22 11.99 4.58
C HIS A 352 21.35 11.29 5.94
N PRO A 353 22.45 10.55 6.18
CA PRO A 353 22.61 9.73 7.38
C PRO A 353 22.50 10.50 8.69
N GLU A 354 22.79 11.81 8.68
CA GLU A 354 22.66 12.69 9.83
C GLU A 354 21.22 12.94 10.29
N LEU A 355 20.22 12.55 9.49
CA LEU A 355 18.79 12.72 9.82
C LEU A 355 18.17 11.49 10.51
N VAL A 356 18.92 10.41 10.63
CA VAL A 356 18.48 9.18 11.28
C VAL A 356 19.38 8.85 12.49
N GLU A 357 18.98 7.90 13.30
CA GLU A 357 19.72 7.46 14.47
C GLU A 357 21.02 6.73 14.04
N ASP A 358 22.13 6.90 14.76
CA ASP A 358 23.45 6.30 14.46
C ASP A 358 23.42 4.76 14.42
N ASP A 359 22.51 4.13 15.16
CA ASP A 359 22.35 2.69 15.25
C ASP A 359 21.25 2.14 14.32
N TYR A 360 20.71 2.95 13.43
CA TYR A 360 19.67 2.53 12.49
C TYR A 360 20.10 1.31 11.67
N ARG A 361 19.21 0.34 11.53
CA ARG A 361 19.39 -0.85 10.71
C ARG A 361 18.37 -0.82 9.58
N PRO A 362 18.82 -0.77 8.31
CA PRO A 362 17.91 -0.77 7.16
C PRO A 362 16.99 -1.99 7.15
N THR A 363 15.75 -1.76 6.74
CA THR A 363 14.75 -2.81 6.58
C THR A 363 14.88 -3.50 5.22
N PHE A 364 15.13 -2.72 4.17
CA PHE A 364 15.15 -3.19 2.79
C PHE A 364 16.48 -2.90 2.10
N TYR A 365 16.87 -1.62 2.04
CA TYR A 365 17.98 -1.14 1.21
C TYR A 365 19.21 -0.78 2.02
N TYR A 366 20.36 -1.22 1.53
CA TYR A 366 21.67 -0.89 2.10
C TYR A 366 22.67 -0.60 0.98
N LEU A 367 23.79 0.05 1.31
CA LEU A 367 24.89 0.21 0.37
C LEU A 367 25.61 -1.14 0.18
N LEU A 368 25.73 -1.56 -1.09
CA LEU A 368 26.43 -2.78 -1.48
C LEU A 368 27.91 -2.67 -1.06
N LYS A 369 28.44 -3.74 -0.49
CA LYS A 369 29.81 -3.82 0.03
C LYS A 369 30.80 -4.34 -1.01
#